data_fe530b8c044b756214544560c518df4f
#
_entry.id   fe530b8c044b756214544560c518df4f
#
_cell.length_a   1.000
_cell.length_b   1.000
_cell.length_c   1.000
_cell.angle_alpha   90.00
_cell.angle_beta   90.00
_cell.angle_gamma   90.00
#
_symmetry.space_group_name_H-M   'P 1'
#
loop_
_entity.id
_entity.type
_entity.pdbx_description
1 polymer ?
#
loop_
_entity_poly.entity_id
_entity_poly.type
_entity_poly.pdbx_seq_one_letter_code
_entity_poly.pdbx_strand_id
1 'polypeptide(L)'
;ILKSLEDITYEEIGDYDVVLASRSLNGIIPIEETLKTINKIANKYVFITLFGPENWKIEKEFNEYIEKENKPFPEYNYMFNILYNMGIYANIERLDIKAYREYSSIEEAMDNGKFRLDLLNDDEKAQLRKYLNEILKKNSETGKLYTEKDKADWILISWKK
;
A
#
# COMPACT_ATOMS: atom_id res chain seq x y z
N ILE A 1 1.40 23.38 3.03
CA ILE A 1 0.29 23.11 3.97
C ILE A 1 0.55 21.76 4.60
N LEU A 2 0.60 21.68 5.92
CA LEU A 2 0.63 20.44 6.68
C LEU A 2 -0.81 20.15 7.15
N LYS A 3 -1.52 19.26 6.46
CA LYS A 3 -2.93 18.95 6.71
C LYS A 3 -3.24 17.53 6.23
N SER A 4 -4.18 16.86 6.88
CA SER A 4 -4.69 15.58 6.37
C SER A 4 -5.36 15.78 5.01
N LEU A 5 -5.17 14.84 4.09
CA LEU A 5 -5.70 14.96 2.73
C LEU A 5 -7.24 14.99 2.69
N GLU A 6 -7.89 14.31 3.62
CA GLU A 6 -9.35 14.30 3.79
C GLU A 6 -9.93 15.64 4.27
N ASP A 7 -9.10 16.50 4.86
CA ASP A 7 -9.47 17.83 5.33
C ASP A 7 -9.15 18.95 4.34
N ILE A 8 -8.51 18.62 3.22
CA ILE A 8 -8.15 19.58 2.18
C ILE A 8 -9.39 19.94 1.34
N THR A 9 -9.60 21.22 1.14
CA THR A 9 -10.66 21.71 0.26
C THR A 9 -10.08 22.37 -1.00
N TYR A 10 -10.89 22.41 -2.06
CA TYR A 10 -10.53 23.10 -3.28
C TYR A 10 -10.25 24.59 -3.06
N GLU A 11 -11.04 25.24 -2.21
CA GLU A 11 -10.97 26.67 -1.88
C GLU A 11 -9.63 27.04 -1.20
N GLU A 12 -9.01 26.08 -0.49
CA GLU A 12 -7.71 26.28 0.15
C GLU A 12 -6.54 26.07 -0.81
N ILE A 13 -6.68 25.14 -1.76
CA ILE A 13 -5.58 24.69 -2.63
C ILE A 13 -5.62 25.43 -3.98
N GLY A 14 -6.81 25.59 -4.59
CA GLY A 14 -6.96 26.11 -5.94
C GLY A 14 -6.58 25.09 -7.03
N ASP A 15 -6.28 25.61 -8.22
CA ASP A 15 -6.06 24.82 -9.44
C ASP A 15 -4.59 24.50 -9.67
N TYR A 16 -4.33 23.26 -10.09
CA TYR A 16 -3.01 22.81 -10.55
C TYR A 16 -3.13 22.01 -11.84
N ASP A 17 -2.14 22.11 -12.71
CA ASP A 17 -2.10 21.30 -13.94
C ASP A 17 -2.03 19.80 -13.65
N VAL A 18 -1.28 19.41 -12.61
CA VAL A 18 -1.05 18.02 -12.23
C VAL A 18 -1.25 17.86 -10.73
N VAL A 19 -1.98 16.82 -10.35
CA VAL A 19 -2.08 16.36 -8.97
C VAL A 19 -1.43 14.98 -8.85
N LEU A 20 -0.50 14.84 -7.91
CA LEU A 20 0.16 13.57 -7.58
C LEU A 20 -0.15 13.18 -6.13
N ALA A 21 -0.88 12.08 -5.96
CA ALA A 21 -1.15 11.47 -4.66
C ALA A 21 -0.36 10.17 -4.53
N SER A 22 0.89 10.27 -4.07
CA SER A 22 1.77 9.12 -3.93
C SER A 22 1.70 8.53 -2.52
N ARG A 23 1.22 7.29 -2.39
CA ARG A 23 1.12 6.54 -1.12
C ARG A 23 0.28 7.21 -0.03
N SER A 24 -0.58 8.14 -0.40
CA SER A 24 -1.30 9.00 0.56
C SER A 24 -2.79 8.67 0.69
N LEU A 25 -3.32 7.79 -0.17
CA LEU A 25 -4.75 7.48 -0.17
C LEU A 25 -5.11 6.15 0.53
N ASN A 26 -4.12 5.38 0.95
CA ASN A 26 -4.39 4.14 1.68
C ASN A 26 -4.93 4.46 3.09
N GLY A 27 -6.12 3.92 3.41
CA GLY A 27 -6.74 4.12 4.72
C GLY A 27 -7.62 5.35 4.86
N ILE A 28 -7.79 6.16 3.81
CA ILE A 28 -8.75 7.27 3.80
C ILE A 28 -10.16 6.69 3.71
N ILE A 29 -10.99 6.98 4.72
CA ILE A 29 -12.38 6.50 4.79
C ILE A 29 -13.28 7.24 3.79
N PRO A 30 -13.32 8.61 3.75
CA PRO A 30 -14.15 9.34 2.79
C PRO A 30 -13.47 9.40 1.41
N ILE A 31 -13.05 8.25 0.86
CA ILE A 31 -12.22 8.19 -0.34
C ILE A 31 -12.91 8.82 -1.57
N GLU A 32 -14.22 8.66 -1.71
CA GLU A 32 -14.95 9.24 -2.84
C GLU A 32 -14.93 10.77 -2.82
N GLU A 33 -15.13 11.38 -1.64
CA GLU A 33 -15.07 12.84 -1.49
C GLU A 33 -13.65 13.37 -1.72
N THR A 34 -12.67 12.65 -1.24
CA THR A 34 -11.26 12.97 -1.48
C THR A 34 -10.92 12.92 -2.98
N LEU A 35 -11.41 11.91 -3.70
CA LEU A 35 -11.23 11.79 -5.15
C LEU A 35 -11.94 12.90 -5.93
N LYS A 36 -13.13 13.32 -5.49
CA LYS A 36 -13.84 14.49 -6.06
C LYS A 36 -13.02 15.76 -5.90
N THR A 37 -12.45 15.98 -4.72
CA THR A 37 -11.59 17.13 -4.43
C THR A 37 -10.32 17.09 -5.29
N ILE A 38 -9.61 15.96 -5.33
CA ILE A 38 -8.42 15.76 -6.18
C ILE A 38 -8.75 16.04 -7.66
N ASN A 39 -9.86 15.48 -8.13
CA ASN A 39 -10.29 15.68 -9.51
C ASN A 39 -10.65 17.14 -9.78
N LYS A 40 -11.26 17.87 -8.84
CA LYS A 40 -11.59 19.29 -8.97
C LYS A 40 -10.32 20.16 -9.05
N ILE A 41 -9.30 19.86 -8.24
CA ILE A 41 -8.02 20.59 -8.18
C ILE A 41 -7.21 20.43 -9.47
N ALA A 42 -7.26 19.26 -10.12
CA ALA A 42 -6.46 18.98 -11.30
C ALA A 42 -7.07 19.60 -12.55
N ASN A 43 -6.25 20.33 -13.33
CA ASN A 43 -6.66 20.88 -14.64
C ASN A 43 -6.33 19.95 -15.82
N LYS A 44 -5.26 19.13 -15.71
CA LYS A 44 -4.81 18.28 -16.83
C LYS A 44 -4.66 16.82 -16.48
N TYR A 45 -3.96 16.51 -15.39
CA TYR A 45 -3.62 15.13 -15.07
C TYR A 45 -3.72 14.82 -13.56
N VAL A 46 -4.14 13.62 -13.25
CA VAL A 46 -4.05 13.05 -11.90
C VAL A 46 -3.27 11.76 -11.95
N PHE A 47 -2.37 11.57 -10.97
CA PHE A 47 -1.60 10.35 -10.75
C PHE A 47 -1.76 9.93 -9.30
N ILE A 48 -2.15 8.67 -9.07
CA ILE A 48 -2.32 8.10 -7.74
C ILE A 48 -1.52 6.80 -7.68
N THR A 49 -0.69 6.62 -6.66
CA THR A 49 -0.04 5.33 -6.43
C THR A 49 -0.60 4.65 -5.18
N LEU A 50 -0.95 3.37 -5.33
CA LEU A 50 -1.52 2.52 -4.29
C LEU A 50 -0.72 1.23 -4.14
N PHE A 51 -0.92 0.54 -3.02
CA PHE A 51 -0.41 -0.81 -2.85
C PHE A 51 -1.09 -1.78 -3.84
N GLY A 52 -0.29 -2.59 -4.50
CA GLY A 52 -0.75 -3.75 -5.23
C GLY A 52 -0.91 -4.98 -4.32
N PRO A 53 -1.54 -6.04 -4.81
CA PRO A 53 -1.89 -7.23 -4.02
C PRO A 53 -0.68 -7.97 -3.44
N GLU A 54 0.48 -7.94 -4.11
CA GLU A 54 1.68 -8.63 -3.65
C GLU A 54 2.30 -8.00 -2.37
N ASN A 55 1.95 -6.74 -2.05
CA ASN A 55 2.43 -6.12 -0.80
C ASN A 55 1.97 -6.85 0.46
N TRP A 56 0.84 -7.56 0.39
CA TRP A 56 0.21 -8.25 1.52
C TRP A 56 0.44 -9.77 1.50
N LYS A 57 1.23 -10.25 0.55
CA LYS A 57 1.43 -11.68 0.34
C LYS A 57 2.05 -12.37 1.56
N ILE A 58 3.11 -11.80 2.11
CA ILE A 58 3.80 -12.37 3.28
C ILE A 58 2.91 -12.39 4.53
N GLU A 59 2.06 -11.37 4.72
CA GLU A 59 1.10 -11.33 5.80
C GLU A 59 0.01 -12.39 5.61
N LYS A 60 -0.55 -12.50 4.41
CA LYS A 60 -1.56 -13.51 4.07
C LYS A 60 -1.01 -14.93 4.30
N GLU A 61 0.19 -15.22 3.83
CA GLU A 61 0.83 -16.52 4.04
C GLU A 61 1.13 -16.81 5.52
N PHE A 62 1.51 -15.78 6.29
CA PHE A 62 1.67 -15.96 7.74
C PHE A 62 0.34 -16.24 8.44
N ASN A 63 -0.73 -15.54 8.10
CA ASN A 63 -2.06 -15.82 8.65
C ASN A 63 -2.50 -17.26 8.33
N GLU A 64 -2.25 -17.75 7.11
CA GLU A 64 -2.49 -19.15 6.74
C GLU A 64 -1.62 -20.13 7.55
N TYR A 65 -0.36 -19.77 7.79
CA TYR A 65 0.57 -20.57 8.60
C TYR A 65 0.11 -20.78 10.06
N ILE A 66 -0.57 -19.77 10.63
CA ILE A 66 -1.14 -19.82 11.99
C ILE A 66 -2.65 -20.13 11.99
N GLU A 67 -3.21 -20.60 10.87
CA GLU A 67 -4.64 -20.90 10.71
C GLU A 67 -5.59 -19.73 11.04
N LYS A 68 -5.12 -18.50 10.81
CA LYS A 68 -5.89 -17.27 11.05
C LYS A 68 -6.57 -16.80 9.77
N GLU A 69 -7.81 -16.33 9.89
CA GLU A 69 -8.57 -15.81 8.76
C GLU A 69 -7.91 -14.54 8.17
N ASN A 70 -7.73 -14.52 6.85
CA ASN A 70 -7.29 -13.35 6.12
C ASN A 70 -8.45 -12.37 5.96
N LYS A 71 -8.34 -11.19 6.58
CA LYS A 71 -9.31 -10.12 6.36
C LYS A 71 -9.07 -9.48 5.00
N PRO A 72 -10.12 -9.28 4.18
CA PRO A 72 -9.99 -8.59 2.92
C PRO A 72 -9.54 -7.15 3.15
N PHE A 73 -8.51 -6.72 2.43
CA PHE A 73 -8.07 -5.33 2.40
C PHE A 73 -8.57 -4.69 1.11
N PRO A 74 -9.08 -3.44 1.13
CA PRO A 74 -9.48 -2.74 -0.08
C PRO A 74 -8.28 -2.58 -1.01
N GLU A 75 -8.33 -3.27 -2.14
CA GLU A 75 -7.28 -3.21 -3.17
C GLU A 75 -7.56 -2.05 -4.15
N TYR A 76 -6.62 -1.78 -5.04
CA TYR A 76 -6.72 -0.71 -6.04
C TYR A 76 -7.98 -0.80 -6.93
N ASN A 77 -8.53 -2.00 -7.15
CA ASN A 77 -9.75 -2.22 -7.91
C ASN A 77 -10.98 -1.55 -7.26
N TYR A 78 -10.99 -1.43 -5.94
CA TYR A 78 -12.04 -0.71 -5.24
C TYR A 78 -12.02 0.79 -5.60
N MET A 79 -10.85 1.42 -5.57
CA MET A 79 -10.69 2.81 -5.98
C MET A 79 -11.01 3.00 -7.46
N PHE A 80 -10.59 2.08 -8.31
CA PHE A 80 -10.92 2.12 -9.74
C PHE A 80 -12.44 2.10 -9.98
N ASN A 81 -13.17 1.26 -9.26
CA ASN A 81 -14.63 1.20 -9.38
C ASN A 81 -15.30 2.50 -8.93
N ILE A 82 -14.78 3.14 -7.86
CA ILE A 82 -15.28 4.46 -7.45
C ILE A 82 -15.08 5.49 -8.56
N LEU A 83 -13.88 5.57 -9.14
CA LEU A 83 -13.57 6.48 -10.25
C LEU A 83 -14.48 6.21 -11.45
N TYR A 84 -14.68 4.94 -11.80
CA TYR A 84 -15.59 4.56 -12.89
C TYR A 84 -17.02 5.04 -12.63
N ASN A 85 -17.55 4.88 -11.42
CA ASN A 85 -18.88 5.37 -11.02
C ASN A 85 -18.97 6.92 -11.03
N MET A 86 -17.85 7.61 -10.82
CA MET A 86 -17.74 9.05 -10.98
C MET A 86 -17.65 9.51 -12.47
N GLY A 87 -17.67 8.57 -13.42
CA GLY A 87 -17.50 8.85 -14.85
C GLY A 87 -16.05 9.07 -15.26
N ILE A 88 -15.08 8.69 -14.43
CA ILE A 88 -13.64 8.85 -14.69
C ILE A 88 -13.08 7.52 -15.19
N TYR A 89 -12.70 7.46 -16.45
CA TYR A 89 -12.10 6.28 -17.09
C TYR A 89 -10.58 6.34 -16.93
N ALA A 90 -10.11 5.93 -15.76
CA ALA A 90 -8.70 5.96 -15.41
C ALA A 90 -7.91 4.82 -16.06
N ASN A 91 -6.62 5.06 -16.35
CA ASN A 91 -5.68 4.01 -16.70
C ASN A 91 -5.12 3.37 -15.44
N ILE A 92 -4.84 2.06 -15.51
CA ILE A 92 -4.18 1.30 -14.44
C ILE A 92 -2.89 0.72 -15.01
N GLU A 93 -1.80 0.92 -14.28
CA GLU A 93 -0.49 0.37 -14.61
C GLU A 93 0.16 -0.23 -13.36
N ARG A 94 0.69 -1.44 -13.46
CA ARG A 94 1.53 -2.02 -12.42
C ARG A 94 2.96 -1.54 -12.62
N LEU A 95 3.52 -0.88 -11.62
CA LEU A 95 4.88 -0.39 -11.68
C LEU A 95 5.87 -1.55 -11.51
N ASP A 96 6.80 -1.70 -12.46
CA ASP A 96 7.84 -2.74 -12.38
C ASP A 96 8.94 -2.35 -11.39
N ILE A 97 8.73 -2.68 -10.13
CA ILE A 97 9.70 -2.45 -9.05
C ILE A 97 10.43 -3.76 -8.77
N LYS A 98 11.73 -3.79 -9.04
CA LYS A 98 12.59 -4.98 -8.88
C LYS A 98 13.23 -5.10 -7.49
N ALA A 99 12.84 -4.25 -6.54
CA ALA A 99 13.42 -4.24 -5.20
C ALA A 99 12.62 -5.13 -4.24
N TYR A 100 13.34 -6.00 -3.54
CA TYR A 100 12.84 -6.69 -2.34
C TYR A 100 13.13 -5.83 -1.10
N ARG A 101 12.33 -6.03 -0.07
CA ARG A 101 12.64 -5.43 1.23
C ARG A 101 13.75 -6.22 1.89
N GLU A 102 14.69 -5.49 2.47
CA GLU A 102 15.82 -6.05 3.20
C GLU A 102 15.79 -5.61 4.66
N TYR A 103 16.13 -6.51 5.55
CA TYR A 103 16.09 -6.34 7.00
C TYR A 103 17.44 -6.64 7.62
N SER A 104 17.84 -5.87 8.61
CA SER A 104 19.08 -6.10 9.35
C SER A 104 18.97 -7.25 10.35
N SER A 105 17.73 -7.55 10.80
CA SER A 105 17.42 -8.63 11.75
C SER A 105 16.01 -9.18 11.58
N ILE A 106 15.72 -10.28 12.24
CA ILE A 106 14.36 -10.84 12.34
C ILE A 106 13.43 -9.89 13.08
N GLU A 107 13.92 -9.20 14.11
CA GLU A 107 13.16 -8.21 14.87
C GLU A 107 12.70 -7.08 13.97
N GLU A 108 13.58 -6.53 13.13
CA GLU A 108 13.24 -5.51 12.15
C GLU A 108 12.20 -6.03 11.14
N ALA A 109 12.33 -7.27 10.70
CA ALA A 109 11.35 -7.89 9.81
C ALA A 109 9.98 -8.07 10.47
N MET A 110 9.93 -8.38 11.76
CA MET A 110 8.68 -8.45 12.52
C MET A 110 8.03 -7.08 12.67
N ASP A 111 8.83 -6.03 12.93
CA ASP A 111 8.35 -4.67 13.27
C ASP A 111 8.11 -3.79 12.01
N ASN A 112 8.07 -4.35 10.83
CA ASN A 112 7.90 -3.59 9.59
C ASN A 112 6.48 -3.04 9.34
N GLY A 113 5.58 -3.20 10.31
CA GLY A 113 4.19 -2.73 10.28
C GLY A 113 3.21 -3.60 9.49
N LYS A 114 3.67 -4.60 8.73
CA LYS A 114 2.79 -5.49 7.96
C LYS A 114 2.04 -6.48 8.83
N PHE A 115 2.74 -7.04 9.83
CA PHE A 115 2.19 -8.11 10.65
C PHE A 115 1.31 -7.62 11.80
N ARG A 116 1.14 -6.29 11.96
CA ARG A 116 0.32 -5.71 13.02
C ARG A 116 0.59 -6.36 14.37
N LEU A 117 1.84 -6.25 14.84
CA LEU A 117 2.30 -6.85 16.11
C LEU A 117 1.44 -6.49 17.32
N ASP A 118 0.77 -5.33 17.25
CA ASP A 118 -0.20 -4.85 18.23
C ASP A 118 -1.45 -5.75 18.35
N LEU A 119 -1.76 -6.53 17.31
CA LEU A 119 -2.91 -7.44 17.24
C LEU A 119 -2.52 -8.93 17.45
N LEU A 120 -1.24 -9.23 17.61
CA LEU A 120 -0.74 -10.59 17.84
C LEU A 120 -0.53 -10.85 19.34
N ASN A 121 -0.96 -12.02 19.82
CA ASN A 121 -0.60 -12.49 21.14
C ASN A 121 0.85 -13.04 21.16
N ASP A 122 1.35 -13.43 22.33
CA ASP A 122 2.75 -13.83 22.48
C ASP A 122 3.07 -15.14 21.76
N ASP A 123 2.14 -16.08 21.69
CA ASP A 123 2.30 -17.33 20.93
C ASP A 123 2.35 -17.05 19.41
N GLU A 124 1.47 -16.19 18.93
CA GLU A 124 1.46 -15.75 17.51
C GLU A 124 2.76 -15.01 17.15
N LYS A 125 3.31 -14.17 18.05
CA LYS A 125 4.62 -13.52 17.86
C LYS A 125 5.76 -14.53 17.82
N ALA A 126 5.72 -15.56 18.65
CA ALA A 126 6.71 -16.63 18.60
C ALA A 126 6.62 -17.42 17.29
N GLN A 127 5.41 -17.69 16.80
CA GLN A 127 5.18 -18.33 15.51
C GLN A 127 5.63 -17.43 14.34
N LEU A 128 5.40 -16.12 14.40
CA LEU A 128 5.90 -15.17 13.39
C LEU A 128 7.43 -15.20 13.31
N ARG A 129 8.10 -15.19 14.47
CA ARG A 129 9.56 -15.30 14.50
C ARG A 129 10.05 -16.59 13.85
N LYS A 130 9.39 -17.71 14.15
CA LYS A 130 9.71 -19.01 13.54
C LYS A 130 9.49 -18.97 12.02
N TYR A 131 8.34 -18.51 11.57
CA TYR A 131 8.00 -18.36 10.15
C TYR A 131 9.02 -17.50 9.39
N LEU A 132 9.39 -16.33 9.94
CA LEU A 132 10.38 -15.45 9.32
C LEU A 132 11.77 -16.09 9.25
N ASN A 133 12.19 -16.86 10.26
CA ASN A 133 13.44 -17.61 10.21
C ASN A 133 13.44 -18.68 9.11
N GLU A 134 12.29 -19.26 8.78
CA GLU A 134 12.17 -20.28 7.73
C GLU A 134 12.22 -19.67 6.32
N ILE A 135 11.66 -18.48 6.11
CA ILE A 135 11.50 -17.89 4.78
C ILE A 135 12.56 -16.85 4.42
N LEU A 136 13.19 -16.18 5.41
CA LEU A 136 14.20 -15.17 5.15
C LEU A 136 15.54 -15.79 4.81
N LYS A 137 16.16 -15.27 3.76
CA LYS A 137 17.48 -15.66 3.26
C LYS A 137 18.45 -14.50 3.44
N LYS A 138 19.72 -14.78 3.62
CA LYS A 138 20.76 -13.76 3.66
C LYS A 138 21.17 -13.37 2.24
N ASN A 139 21.11 -12.09 1.92
CA ASN A 139 21.65 -11.53 0.70
C ASN A 139 23.18 -11.53 0.79
N SER A 140 23.84 -12.14 -0.18
CA SER A 140 25.31 -12.25 -0.21
C SER A 140 26.03 -10.92 -0.45
N GLU A 141 25.38 -9.95 -1.08
CA GLU A 141 25.98 -8.64 -1.39
C GLU A 141 25.80 -7.65 -0.24
N THR A 142 24.59 -7.58 0.34
CA THR A 142 24.27 -6.60 1.38
C THR A 142 24.43 -7.14 2.80
N GLY A 143 24.49 -8.47 2.95
CA GLY A 143 24.50 -9.15 4.24
C GLY A 143 23.18 -9.13 4.99
N LYS A 144 22.15 -8.49 4.44
CA LYS A 144 20.82 -8.33 5.03
C LYS A 144 19.93 -9.55 4.74
N LEU A 145 18.85 -9.65 5.51
CA LEU A 145 17.82 -10.67 5.33
C LEU A 145 16.76 -10.19 4.34
N TYR A 146 16.31 -11.07 3.46
CA TYR A 146 15.23 -10.78 2.50
C TYR A 146 14.44 -12.03 2.16
N THR A 147 13.29 -11.85 1.53
CA THR A 147 12.54 -12.92 0.87
C THR A 147 11.91 -12.40 -0.41
N GLU A 148 11.82 -13.23 -1.43
CA GLU A 148 11.14 -12.92 -2.69
C GLU A 148 9.62 -12.71 -2.51
N LYS A 149 9.08 -13.17 -1.39
CA LYS A 149 7.67 -13.00 -1.00
C LYS A 149 7.36 -11.58 -0.52
N ASP A 150 8.37 -10.81 -0.12
CA ASP A 150 8.22 -9.42 0.35
C ASP A 150 8.72 -8.42 -0.69
N LYS A 151 8.09 -8.45 -1.84
CA LYS A 151 8.34 -7.52 -2.94
C LYS A 151 7.46 -6.28 -2.81
N ALA A 152 8.04 -5.11 -3.07
CA ALA A 152 7.25 -3.90 -3.23
C ALA A 152 6.38 -4.01 -4.50
N ASP A 153 5.09 -3.82 -4.35
CA ASP A 153 4.13 -3.88 -5.45
C ASP A 153 3.28 -2.60 -5.44
N TRP A 154 3.35 -1.86 -6.53
CA TRP A 154 2.69 -0.57 -6.66
C TRP A 154 1.87 -0.51 -7.93
N ILE A 155 0.67 0.01 -7.78
CA ILE A 155 -0.24 0.29 -8.88
C ILE A 155 -0.33 1.80 -9.06
N LEU A 156 -0.13 2.25 -10.29
CA LEU A 156 -0.42 3.61 -10.72
C LEU A 156 -1.82 3.66 -11.32
N ILE A 157 -2.65 4.55 -10.80
CA ILE A 157 -3.94 4.93 -11.40
C ILE A 157 -3.79 6.36 -11.91
N SER A 158 -4.14 6.59 -13.16
CA SER A 158 -3.99 7.91 -13.76
C SER A 158 -5.10 8.24 -14.75
N TRP A 159 -5.43 9.51 -14.85
CA TRP A 159 -6.37 10.01 -15.87
C TRP A 159 -6.03 11.41 -16.32
N LYS A 160 -6.53 11.73 -17.52
CA LYS A 160 -6.50 13.08 -18.08
C LYS A 160 -7.88 13.71 -17.89
N LYS A 161 -7.87 14.99 -17.59
CA LYS A 161 -9.08 15.84 -17.53
C LYS A 161 -9.54 16.28 -18.91
#